data_250ffee53b9ff26c3191b8e07cf9c239
#
_entry.id   250ffee53b9ff26c3191b8e07cf9c239
#
_cell.length_a   1.000
_cell.length_b   1.000
_cell.length_c   1.000
_cell.angle_alpha   90.00
_cell.angle_beta   90.00
_cell.angle_gamma   90.00
#
_symmetry.space_group_name_H-M   'P 1'
#
loop_
_entity.id
_entity.type
_entity.pdbx_description
1 polymer ?
#
loop_
_entity_poly.entity_id
_entity_poly.type
_entity_poly.pdbx_seq_one_letter_code
_entity_poly.pdbx_strand_id
1 'polypeptide(L)'
;PLYFKGSMLGGYPRELQVTLVDIPNRNVIEDFTQGRLDIDTKINSSYDIKIIAGERSYVVQMVEEILADIPEQYSLSQNYPNPFNPITNINYSVPRSGSVTLAIYNIMGQRVTTLVSGNMKYGYHSVVWNGLDQSGRQVSSGVYFSELSARGFRQTKKMLLLK
;
A
#
# COMPACT_ATOMS: atom_id res chain seq x y z
N PRO A 1 -14.53 1.68 -21.00
CA PRO A 1 -13.39 2.39 -20.44
C PRO A 1 -13.74 3.84 -20.14
N LEU A 2 -13.34 4.33 -18.96
CA LEU A 2 -13.34 5.75 -18.65
C LEU A 2 -12.07 6.35 -19.24
N TYR A 3 -12.19 7.51 -19.87
CA TYR A 3 -11.02 8.25 -20.34
C TYR A 3 -11.12 9.70 -19.91
N PHE A 4 -9.99 10.27 -19.54
CA PHE A 4 -9.83 11.69 -19.31
C PHE A 4 -9.13 12.29 -20.52
N LYS A 5 -9.66 13.38 -21.02
CA LYS A 5 -9.04 14.17 -22.07
C LYS A 5 -8.76 15.56 -21.53
N GLY A 6 -7.50 15.96 -21.49
CA GLY A 6 -7.13 17.33 -21.23
C GLY A 6 -7.38 18.20 -22.45
N SER A 7 -8.04 19.33 -22.25
CA SER A 7 -8.10 20.39 -23.25
C SER A 7 -7.92 21.74 -22.56
N MET A 8 -7.06 22.58 -23.09
CA MET A 8 -6.91 23.94 -22.59
C MET A 8 -7.98 24.86 -23.19
N LEU A 9 -8.72 25.55 -22.33
CA LEU A 9 -9.62 26.60 -22.69
C LEU A 9 -8.96 27.97 -22.41
N GLY A 10 -8.29 28.56 -23.42
CA GLY A 10 -7.70 29.90 -23.33
C GLY A 10 -6.22 29.95 -22.98
N GLY A 11 -5.58 31.11 -23.18
CA GLY A 11 -4.12 31.29 -23.13
C GLY A 11 -3.52 31.10 -21.73
N TYR A 12 -2.98 29.93 -21.51
CA TYR A 12 -2.09 29.66 -20.38
C TYR A 12 -0.68 30.23 -20.68
N PRO A 13 0.06 30.66 -19.63
CA PRO A 13 1.46 30.98 -19.79
C PRO A 13 2.20 29.77 -20.41
N ARG A 14 3.04 30.00 -21.39
CA ARG A 14 3.80 28.93 -22.11
C ARG A 14 4.70 28.08 -21.21
N GLU A 15 4.87 28.45 -19.97
CA GLU A 15 5.73 27.83 -18.97
C GLU A 15 4.97 26.91 -18.00
N LEU A 16 3.64 26.84 -18.12
CA LEU A 16 2.83 26.03 -17.21
C LEU A 16 2.76 24.58 -17.71
N GLN A 17 3.33 23.67 -16.95
CA GLN A 17 3.21 22.23 -17.17
C GLN A 17 2.01 21.68 -16.40
N VAL A 18 1.22 20.81 -17.03
CA VAL A 18 0.15 20.05 -16.38
C VAL A 18 0.51 18.58 -16.45
N THR A 19 0.68 17.95 -15.30
CA THR A 19 1.06 16.54 -15.19
C THR A 19 -0.03 15.77 -14.46
N LEU A 20 -0.37 14.60 -14.97
CA LEU A 20 -1.30 13.69 -14.34
C LEU A 20 -0.54 12.49 -13.77
N VAL A 21 -0.79 12.18 -12.51
CA VAL A 21 -0.18 11.04 -11.81
C VAL A 21 -1.27 10.03 -11.47
N ASP A 22 -1.24 8.88 -12.13
CA ASP A 22 -2.02 7.69 -11.76
C ASP A 22 -1.26 6.96 -10.66
N ILE A 23 -1.62 7.24 -9.42
CA ILE A 23 -0.90 6.81 -8.24
C ILE A 23 -0.82 5.27 -8.14
N PRO A 24 -1.93 4.51 -8.25
CA PRO A 24 -1.89 3.05 -8.13
C PRO A 24 -0.97 2.36 -9.14
N ASN A 25 -0.80 2.95 -10.31
CA ASN A 25 0.04 2.38 -11.36
C ASN A 25 1.41 3.04 -11.46
N ARG A 26 1.70 4.06 -10.64
CA ARG A 26 2.91 4.89 -10.69
C ARG A 26 3.15 5.44 -12.10
N ASN A 27 2.07 5.73 -12.82
CA ASN A 27 2.14 6.25 -14.18
C ASN A 27 2.07 7.78 -14.16
N VAL A 28 3.07 8.41 -14.75
CA VAL A 28 3.18 9.86 -14.86
C VAL A 28 2.98 10.24 -16.31
N ILE A 29 1.96 11.04 -16.58
CA ILE A 29 1.72 11.60 -17.93
C ILE A 29 2.11 13.07 -17.87
N GLU A 30 3.32 13.34 -18.36
CA GLU A 30 3.81 14.68 -18.53
C GLU A 30 3.03 15.40 -19.65
N ASP A 31 2.85 16.70 -19.46
CA ASP A 31 2.11 17.55 -20.40
C ASP A 31 0.74 17.01 -20.79
N PHE A 32 -0.10 16.77 -19.77
CA PHE A 32 -1.45 16.24 -19.95
C PHE A 32 -2.39 17.20 -20.72
N THR A 33 -1.94 18.37 -21.08
CA THR A 33 -2.71 19.36 -21.86
C THR A 33 -3.21 18.82 -23.21
N GLN A 34 -2.50 17.83 -23.76
CA GLN A 34 -2.86 17.11 -24.98
C GLN A 34 -2.88 15.58 -24.78
N GLY A 35 -2.73 15.14 -23.56
CA GLY A 35 -2.65 13.72 -23.21
C GLY A 35 -4.02 13.05 -23.06
N ARG A 36 -4.00 11.73 -23.09
CA ARG A 36 -5.15 10.87 -22.82
C ARG A 36 -4.73 9.81 -21.79
N LEU A 37 -5.53 9.64 -20.75
CA LEU A 37 -5.43 8.53 -19.84
C LEU A 37 -6.60 7.56 -20.08
N ASP A 38 -6.30 6.35 -20.47
CA ASP A 38 -7.27 5.27 -20.57
C ASP A 38 -7.29 4.47 -19.25
N ILE A 39 -8.44 4.44 -18.60
CA ILE A 39 -8.64 3.71 -17.35
C ILE A 39 -9.47 2.46 -17.62
N ASP A 40 -8.93 1.29 -17.33
CA ASP A 40 -9.69 0.04 -17.41
C ASP A 40 -10.59 -0.10 -16.17
N THR A 41 -11.88 0.13 -16.36
CA THR A 41 -12.91 0.08 -15.30
C THR A 41 -13.42 -1.34 -15.01
N LYS A 42 -12.87 -2.37 -15.64
CA LYS A 42 -13.33 -3.76 -15.45
C LYS A 42 -12.91 -4.35 -14.10
N ILE A 43 -12.03 -3.69 -13.39
CA ILE A 43 -11.58 -4.10 -12.06
C ILE A 43 -12.22 -3.13 -11.07
N ASN A 44 -12.89 -3.63 -10.02
CA ASN A 44 -13.41 -2.84 -8.89
C ASN A 44 -12.26 -2.17 -8.11
N SER A 45 -11.59 -1.23 -8.74
CA SER A 45 -10.44 -0.50 -8.21
C SER A 45 -10.85 0.94 -8.01
N SER A 46 -10.55 1.49 -6.85
CA SER A 46 -10.56 2.94 -6.68
C SER A 46 -9.38 3.51 -7.45
N TYR A 47 -9.62 4.50 -8.27
CA TYR A 47 -8.57 5.25 -8.95
C TYR A 47 -8.20 6.45 -8.07
N ASP A 48 -6.91 6.63 -7.85
CA ASP A 48 -6.38 7.80 -7.17
C ASP A 48 -5.48 8.53 -8.17
N ILE A 49 -6.04 9.59 -8.77
CA ILE A 49 -5.38 10.38 -9.80
C ILE A 49 -5.14 11.76 -9.23
N LYS A 50 -3.89 12.23 -9.29
CA LYS A 50 -3.55 13.61 -8.98
C LYS A 50 -3.21 14.38 -10.25
N ILE A 51 -3.72 15.59 -10.33
CA ILE A 51 -3.36 16.55 -11.37
C ILE A 51 -2.50 17.62 -10.71
N ILE A 52 -1.31 17.85 -11.24
CA ILE A 52 -0.37 18.85 -10.75
C ILE A 52 -0.15 19.85 -11.88
N ALA A 53 -0.30 21.13 -11.57
CA ALA A 53 -0.08 22.21 -12.52
C ALA A 53 0.86 23.27 -11.90
N GLY A 54 1.83 23.72 -12.66
CA GLY A 54 2.81 24.69 -12.19
C GLY A 54 4.01 24.80 -13.13
N GLU A 55 5.03 25.50 -12.67
CA GLU A 55 6.32 25.51 -13.34
C GLU A 55 6.94 24.09 -13.30
N ARG A 56 7.76 23.78 -14.29
CA ARG A 56 8.33 22.43 -14.44
C ARG A 56 9.07 21.95 -13.18
N SER A 57 9.84 22.81 -12.55
CA SER A 57 10.59 22.47 -11.33
C SER A 57 9.67 22.09 -10.18
N TYR A 58 8.60 22.84 -9.98
CA TYR A 58 7.58 22.54 -8.97
C TYR A 58 6.85 21.22 -9.27
N VAL A 59 6.45 21.00 -10.52
CA VAL A 59 5.74 19.78 -10.93
C VAL A 59 6.62 18.55 -10.72
N VAL A 60 7.89 18.59 -11.11
CA VAL A 60 8.84 17.49 -10.90
C VAL A 60 9.00 17.18 -9.41
N GLN A 61 9.22 18.19 -8.59
CA GLN A 61 9.35 18.01 -7.15
C GLN A 61 8.09 17.37 -6.54
N MET A 62 6.91 17.86 -6.90
CA MET A 62 5.64 17.32 -6.38
C MET A 62 5.39 15.89 -6.81
N VAL A 63 5.75 15.52 -8.04
CA VAL A 63 5.65 14.14 -8.52
C VAL A 63 6.58 13.22 -7.71
N GLU A 64 7.83 13.64 -7.47
CA GLU A 64 8.79 12.87 -6.67
C GLU A 64 8.29 12.68 -5.24
N GLU A 65 7.78 13.73 -4.58
CA GLU A 65 7.21 13.66 -3.23
C GLU A 65 6.02 12.69 -3.17
N ILE A 66 5.09 12.78 -4.13
CA ILE A 66 3.92 11.90 -4.19
C ILE A 66 4.34 10.45 -4.37
N LEU A 67 5.31 10.17 -5.23
CA LEU A 67 5.75 8.82 -5.51
C LEU A 67 6.66 8.25 -4.42
N ALA A 68 7.36 9.09 -3.65
CA ALA A 68 8.20 8.65 -2.52
C ALA A 68 7.36 8.02 -1.38
N ASP A 69 6.15 8.52 -1.15
CA ASP A 69 5.25 7.99 -0.12
C ASP A 69 4.57 6.68 -0.53
N ILE A 70 4.77 6.21 -1.77
CA ILE A 70 4.13 5.01 -2.28
C ILE A 70 5.15 3.88 -2.38
N PRO A 71 4.93 2.77 -1.67
CA PRO A 71 5.85 1.63 -1.76
C PRO A 71 5.88 1.06 -3.18
N GLU A 72 7.06 0.63 -3.62
CA GLU A 72 7.23 0.02 -4.95
C GLU A 72 6.78 -1.42 -5.00
N GLN A 73 6.83 -2.11 -3.85
CA GLN A 73 6.51 -3.53 -3.74
C GLN A 73 5.81 -3.86 -2.43
N TYR A 74 5.11 -5.00 -2.42
CA TYR A 74 4.65 -5.56 -1.17
C TYR A 74 5.84 -5.93 -0.29
N SER A 75 5.76 -5.65 1.00
CA SER A 75 6.74 -6.11 1.97
C SER A 75 6.10 -6.39 3.32
N LEU A 76 6.70 -7.31 4.07
CA LEU A 76 6.39 -7.58 5.46
C LEU A 76 7.67 -7.40 6.27
N SER A 77 7.68 -6.43 7.17
CA SER A 77 8.81 -6.17 8.04
C SER A 77 8.87 -7.18 9.19
N GLN A 78 10.04 -7.31 9.81
CA GLN A 78 10.16 -8.01 11.08
C GLN A 78 9.31 -7.26 12.11
N ASN A 79 8.54 -8.00 12.92
CA ASN A 79 7.80 -7.38 14.03
C ASN A 79 8.75 -6.74 15.05
N TYR A 80 8.30 -5.66 15.67
CA TYR A 80 9.09 -4.99 16.71
C TYR A 80 8.19 -4.62 17.90
N PRO A 81 8.64 -4.94 19.13
CA PRO A 81 9.83 -5.70 19.47
C PRO A 81 9.77 -7.18 19.02
N ASN A 82 10.93 -7.83 18.92
CA ASN A 82 11.07 -9.28 18.73
C ASN A 82 12.38 -9.75 19.40
N PRO A 83 12.38 -10.52 20.52
CA PRO A 83 11.18 -11.08 21.18
C PRO A 83 10.23 -10.01 21.73
N PHE A 84 8.96 -10.37 21.96
CA PHE A 84 7.91 -9.46 22.44
C PHE A 84 7.12 -10.05 23.61
N ASN A 85 6.48 -9.16 24.44
CA ASN A 85 5.68 -9.54 25.60
C ASN A 85 4.58 -8.50 25.88
N PRO A 86 3.32 -8.82 25.75
CA PRO A 86 2.73 -9.68 24.74
C PRO A 86 2.45 -8.93 23.43
N ILE A 87 2.83 -7.64 23.36
CA ILE A 87 2.46 -6.70 22.31
C ILE A 87 3.62 -6.50 21.33
N THR A 88 3.31 -6.52 20.05
CA THR A 88 4.27 -6.22 18.99
C THR A 88 3.60 -5.51 17.80
N ASN A 89 4.36 -4.65 17.12
CA ASN A 89 3.93 -4.00 15.88
C ASN A 89 4.44 -4.80 14.68
N ILE A 90 3.60 -4.92 13.67
CA ILE A 90 3.92 -5.55 12.39
C ILE A 90 3.67 -4.51 11.30
N ASN A 91 4.75 -4.11 10.63
CA ASN A 91 4.69 -3.15 9.53
C ASN A 91 4.70 -3.89 8.20
N TYR A 92 3.92 -3.40 7.26
CA TYR A 92 3.86 -3.95 5.90
C TYR A 92 3.58 -2.85 4.88
N SER A 93 3.89 -3.10 3.63
CA SER A 93 3.65 -2.17 2.55
C SER A 93 2.75 -2.77 1.47
N VAL A 94 1.92 -1.92 0.90
CA VAL A 94 0.97 -2.24 -0.17
C VAL A 94 1.23 -1.27 -1.33
N PRO A 95 1.79 -1.73 -2.47
CA PRO A 95 2.13 -0.85 -3.59
C PRO A 95 0.89 -0.41 -4.40
N ARG A 96 -0.18 -1.23 -4.37
CA ARG A 96 -1.44 -0.97 -5.08
C ARG A 96 -2.62 -1.38 -4.24
N SER A 97 -3.65 -0.55 -4.21
CA SER A 97 -4.89 -0.87 -3.48
C SER A 97 -5.47 -2.21 -3.92
N GLY A 98 -5.87 -3.03 -2.97
CA GLY A 98 -6.39 -4.37 -3.26
C GLY A 98 -6.56 -5.23 -2.03
N SER A 99 -6.98 -6.48 -2.25
CA SER A 99 -7.19 -7.43 -1.17
C SER A 99 -5.86 -7.87 -0.56
N VAL A 100 -5.77 -7.72 0.76
CA VAL A 100 -4.61 -8.09 1.58
C VAL A 100 -5.08 -8.90 2.77
N THR A 101 -4.32 -9.91 3.13
CA THR A 101 -4.51 -10.69 4.36
C THR A 101 -3.21 -10.73 5.12
N LEU A 102 -3.25 -10.37 6.40
CA LEU A 102 -2.15 -10.56 7.34
C LEU A 102 -2.63 -11.45 8.48
N ALA A 103 -2.08 -12.66 8.57
CA ALA A 103 -2.47 -13.67 9.54
C ALA A 103 -1.30 -14.17 10.36
N ILE A 104 -1.60 -14.67 11.58
CA ILE A 104 -0.63 -15.26 12.49
C ILE A 104 -0.84 -16.76 12.51
N TYR A 105 0.27 -17.50 12.46
CA TYR A 105 0.31 -18.96 12.49
C TYR A 105 1.20 -19.46 13.61
N ASN A 106 0.88 -20.63 14.15
CA ASN A 106 1.75 -21.37 15.08
C ASN A 106 2.77 -22.24 14.33
N ILE A 107 3.64 -22.95 15.06
CA ILE A 107 4.65 -23.84 14.49
C ILE A 107 4.09 -25.04 13.73
N MET A 108 2.83 -25.40 13.95
CA MET A 108 2.12 -26.47 13.23
C MET A 108 1.47 -25.97 11.94
N GLY A 109 1.64 -24.67 11.60
CA GLY A 109 0.99 -24.06 10.44
C GLY A 109 -0.51 -23.77 10.62
N GLN A 110 -1.03 -23.91 11.85
CA GLN A 110 -2.43 -23.59 12.14
C GLN A 110 -2.57 -22.08 12.31
N ARG A 111 -3.60 -21.51 11.71
CA ARG A 111 -3.90 -20.08 11.84
C ARG A 111 -4.41 -19.77 13.24
N VAL A 112 -3.70 -18.89 13.93
CA VAL A 112 -4.01 -18.42 15.28
C VAL A 112 -5.02 -17.28 15.24
N THR A 113 -4.78 -16.30 14.39
CA THR A 113 -5.65 -15.14 14.20
C THR A 113 -5.40 -14.47 12.85
N THR A 114 -6.36 -13.68 12.39
CA THR A 114 -6.20 -12.80 11.22
C THR A 114 -6.25 -11.37 11.71
N LEU A 115 -5.16 -10.64 11.48
CA LEU A 115 -5.03 -9.24 11.92
C LEU A 115 -5.61 -8.26 10.89
N VAL A 116 -5.46 -8.58 9.61
CA VAL A 116 -5.96 -7.78 8.50
C VAL A 116 -6.59 -8.72 7.47
N SER A 117 -7.78 -8.37 6.98
CA SER A 117 -8.45 -9.09 5.88
C SER A 117 -9.40 -8.14 5.15
N GLY A 118 -9.10 -7.81 3.91
CA GLY A 118 -9.93 -6.94 3.10
C GLY A 118 -9.13 -6.08 2.12
N ASN A 119 -9.83 -5.13 1.51
CA ASN A 119 -9.21 -4.17 0.62
C ASN A 119 -8.44 -3.11 1.40
N MET A 120 -7.14 -3.04 1.15
CA MET A 120 -6.25 -2.03 1.71
C MET A 120 -5.87 -1.02 0.64
N LYS A 121 -5.78 0.25 1.03
CA LYS A 121 -5.23 1.30 0.18
C LYS A 121 -3.71 1.08 0.03
N TYR A 122 -3.12 1.54 -1.08
CA TYR A 122 -1.66 1.59 -1.22
C TYR A 122 -1.05 2.43 -0.07
N GLY A 123 0.19 2.14 0.28
CA GLY A 123 0.93 2.86 1.33
C GLY A 123 1.61 1.92 2.32
N TYR A 124 2.17 2.54 3.34
CA TYR A 124 2.77 1.86 4.49
C TYR A 124 1.74 1.70 5.59
N HIS A 125 1.65 0.51 6.15
CA HIS A 125 0.66 0.14 7.15
C HIS A 125 1.32 -0.47 8.38
N SER A 126 0.66 -0.32 9.51
CA SER A 126 1.07 -0.94 10.77
C SER A 126 -0.14 -1.56 11.46
N VAL A 127 0.06 -2.73 12.07
CA VAL A 127 -0.95 -3.38 12.89
C VAL A 127 -0.30 -3.96 14.14
N VAL A 128 -1.04 -3.93 15.23
CA VAL A 128 -0.59 -4.47 16.52
C VAL A 128 -1.13 -5.89 16.69
N TRP A 129 -0.26 -6.81 17.10
CA TRP A 129 -0.69 -8.09 17.67
C TRP A 129 -0.39 -8.12 19.16
N ASN A 130 -1.40 -8.46 19.95
CA ASN A 130 -1.36 -8.47 21.41
C ASN A 130 -1.28 -9.89 22.00
N GLY A 131 -0.86 -10.88 21.21
CA GLY A 131 -0.73 -12.27 21.65
C GLY A 131 -2.06 -12.99 21.89
N LEU A 132 -3.14 -12.54 21.24
CA LEU A 132 -4.47 -13.18 21.33
C LEU A 132 -4.76 -14.03 20.10
N ASP A 133 -5.49 -15.13 20.32
CA ASP A 133 -6.08 -15.96 19.26
C ASP A 133 -7.38 -15.31 18.73
N GLN A 134 -7.99 -15.95 17.74
CA GLN A 134 -9.23 -15.46 17.12
C GLN A 134 -10.43 -15.44 18.09
N SER A 135 -10.35 -16.18 19.21
CA SER A 135 -11.35 -16.20 20.27
C SER A 135 -11.08 -15.17 21.38
N GLY A 136 -10.03 -14.35 21.25
CA GLY A 136 -9.62 -13.38 22.25
C GLY A 136 -8.86 -13.98 23.44
N ARG A 137 -8.41 -15.24 23.37
CA ARG A 137 -7.63 -15.89 24.43
C ARG A 137 -6.14 -15.69 24.21
N GLN A 138 -5.40 -15.52 25.31
CA GLN A 138 -3.95 -15.43 25.23
C GLN A 138 -3.32 -16.73 24.75
N VAL A 139 -2.43 -16.63 23.77
CA VAL A 139 -1.67 -17.77 23.30
C VAL A 139 -0.44 -18.00 24.17
N SER A 140 0.14 -19.21 24.14
CA SER A 140 1.33 -19.57 24.92
C SER A 140 2.58 -18.88 24.41
N SER A 141 3.61 -18.73 25.29
CA SER A 141 4.95 -18.38 24.83
C SER A 141 5.45 -19.35 23.78
N GLY A 142 6.17 -18.86 22.78
CA GLY A 142 6.66 -19.71 21.70
C GLY A 142 6.90 -18.96 20.39
N VAL A 143 7.18 -19.75 19.37
CA VAL A 143 7.42 -19.27 18.01
C VAL A 143 6.10 -19.19 17.25
N TYR A 144 5.92 -18.03 16.61
CA TYR A 144 4.79 -17.73 15.71
C TYR A 144 5.34 -17.20 14.39
N PHE A 145 4.45 -17.17 13.40
CA PHE A 145 4.76 -16.64 12.08
C PHE A 145 3.68 -15.63 11.69
N SER A 146 4.08 -14.44 11.30
CA SER A 146 3.20 -13.53 10.57
C SER A 146 3.33 -13.78 9.08
N GLU A 147 2.22 -13.87 8.37
CA GLU A 147 2.18 -14.06 6.92
C GLU A 147 1.34 -12.97 6.28
N LEU A 148 1.96 -12.22 5.37
CA LEU A 148 1.29 -11.29 4.49
C LEU A 148 1.01 -11.96 3.15
N SER A 149 -0.25 -11.98 2.74
CA SER A 149 -0.70 -12.50 1.45
C SER A 149 -1.49 -11.42 0.71
N ALA A 150 -1.11 -11.16 -0.53
CA ALA A 150 -1.76 -10.24 -1.44
C ALA A 150 -1.62 -10.77 -2.87
N ARG A 151 -2.20 -10.12 -3.86
CA ARG A 151 -2.22 -10.52 -5.27
C ARG A 151 -0.86 -11.06 -5.76
N GLY A 152 -0.69 -12.39 -5.79
CA GLY A 152 0.53 -13.06 -6.24
C GLY A 152 1.75 -12.92 -5.32
N PHE A 153 1.59 -12.27 -4.16
CA PHE A 153 2.65 -12.06 -3.18
C PHE A 153 2.35 -12.82 -1.89
N ARG A 154 3.39 -13.44 -1.31
CA ARG A 154 3.34 -14.05 0.01
C ARG A 154 4.71 -13.90 0.68
N GLN A 155 4.70 -13.42 1.91
CA GLN A 155 5.91 -13.30 2.72
C GLN A 155 5.60 -13.65 4.18
N THR A 156 6.53 -14.38 4.81
CA THR A 156 6.41 -14.83 6.20
C THR A 156 7.59 -14.32 7.02
N LYS A 157 7.31 -13.93 8.28
CA LYS A 157 8.32 -13.53 9.27
C LYS A 157 8.12 -14.32 10.56
N LYS A 158 9.22 -14.78 11.13
CA LYS A 158 9.25 -15.49 12.43
C LYS A 158 9.20 -14.50 13.57
N MET A 159 8.39 -14.80 14.58
CA MET A 159 8.22 -13.99 15.79
C MET A 159 8.40 -14.87 17.03
N LEU A 160 8.95 -14.29 18.11
CA LEU A 160 9.14 -14.98 19.39
C LEU A 160 8.36 -14.25 20.49
N LEU A 161 7.32 -14.90 21.01
CA LEU A 161 6.54 -14.43 22.14
C LEU A 161 7.15 -14.98 23.44
N LEU A 162 7.46 -14.09 24.35
CA LEU A 162 7.89 -14.39 25.73
C LEU A 162 6.79 -13.91 26.69
N LYS A 163 6.59 -14.62 27.77
CA LYS A 163 5.74 -14.21 28.91
C LYS A 163 6.57 -14.16 30.17
#